data_d98ddc763aa67a822057d71ac4b49fd7
#
_entry.id   d98ddc763aa67a822057d71ac4b49fd7
#
_cell.length_a   1.000
_cell.length_b   1.000
_cell.length_c   1.000
_cell.angle_alpha   90.00
_cell.angle_beta   90.00
_cell.angle_gamma   90.00
#
_symmetry.space_group_name_H-M   'P 1'
#
loop_
_entity.id
_entity.type
_entity.pdbx_description
1 polymer ?
#
loop_
_entity_poly.entity_id
_entity_poly.type
_entity_poly.pdbx_seq_one_letter_code
_entity_poly.pdbx_strand_id
1 'polypeptide(L)'
;MGKADAADAIGRHRTRGVKDIAKARLKGRLDHGVELDCGDGQVCRILLPAPGLARVVFEPPGGVRCTRSWMVCGKAGDTPWEGRERLDLGTASPVPFELMESEHRLTLTSAEVAIEIGLAPLALR
;
A
#
# COMPACT_ATOMS: atom_id res chain seq x y z
N MET A 1 -35.07 -20.79 12.53
CA MET A 1 -34.63 -19.47 13.00
C MET A 1 -33.14 -19.37 13.23
N GLY A 2 -32.44 -20.33 13.84
CA GLY A 2 -31.01 -20.27 14.07
C GLY A 2 -30.12 -20.23 12.85
N LYS A 3 -30.54 -20.80 11.71
CA LYS A 3 -29.77 -20.79 10.46
C LYS A 3 -29.75 -19.43 9.75
N ALA A 4 -30.81 -18.64 9.87
CA ALA A 4 -30.87 -17.32 9.26
C ALA A 4 -29.96 -16.32 10.03
N ASP A 5 -29.94 -16.43 11.36
CA ASP A 5 -29.11 -15.58 12.21
C ASP A 5 -27.59 -15.85 12.03
N ALA A 6 -27.23 -17.11 11.82
CA ALA A 6 -25.82 -17.48 11.56
C ALA A 6 -25.35 -16.97 10.18
N ALA A 7 -26.18 -17.03 9.15
CA ALA A 7 -25.88 -16.51 7.83
C ALA A 7 -25.74 -14.96 7.84
N ASP A 8 -26.61 -14.28 8.57
CA ASP A 8 -26.55 -12.84 8.77
C ASP A 8 -25.29 -12.41 9.53
N ALA A 9 -24.91 -13.16 10.55
CA ALA A 9 -23.70 -12.90 11.32
C ALA A 9 -22.44 -13.04 10.45
N ILE A 10 -22.38 -14.04 9.57
CA ILE A 10 -21.28 -14.24 8.61
C ILE A 10 -21.25 -13.10 7.59
N GLY A 11 -22.42 -12.69 7.06
CA GLY A 11 -22.53 -11.57 6.14
C GLY A 11 -22.06 -10.24 6.75
N ARG A 12 -22.46 -9.96 7.97
CA ARG A 12 -22.07 -8.75 8.70
C ARG A 12 -20.60 -8.71 9.03
N HIS A 13 -19.97 -9.85 9.26
CA HIS A 13 -18.54 -9.92 9.55
C HIS A 13 -17.68 -9.64 8.30
N ARG A 14 -18.16 -9.98 7.10
CA ARG A 14 -17.50 -9.68 5.83
C ARG A 14 -17.55 -8.20 5.45
N THR A 15 -18.58 -7.49 5.85
CA THR A 15 -18.75 -6.07 5.48
C THR A 15 -18.11 -5.08 6.45
N ARG A 16 -17.69 -5.51 7.63
CA ARG A 16 -17.07 -4.62 8.64
C ARG A 16 -15.65 -4.20 8.35
N GLY A 17 -14.98 -4.78 7.36
CA GLY A 17 -13.56 -4.56 7.13
C GLY A 17 -13.18 -3.72 5.91
N VAL A 18 -14.12 -3.44 5.01
CA VAL A 18 -13.80 -2.70 3.77
C VAL A 18 -14.57 -1.38 3.79
N LYS A 19 -13.89 -0.34 4.26
CA LYS A 19 -14.33 1.04 4.02
C LYS A 19 -13.60 1.54 2.79
N ASP A 20 -14.36 1.92 1.78
CA ASP A 20 -13.82 2.64 0.64
C ASP A 20 -13.19 3.95 1.11
N ILE A 21 -12.00 4.23 0.64
CA ILE A 21 -11.34 5.49 0.90
C ILE A 21 -11.91 6.51 -0.08
N ALA A 22 -12.75 7.41 0.44
CA ALA A 22 -13.50 8.35 -0.38
C ALA A 22 -12.58 9.40 -1.04
N LYS A 23 -11.49 9.76 -0.39
CA LYS A 23 -10.53 10.74 -0.87
C LYS A 23 -9.13 10.47 -0.33
N ALA A 24 -8.15 10.54 -1.22
CA ALA A 24 -6.75 10.50 -0.87
C ALA A 24 -6.03 11.73 -1.41
N ARG A 25 -4.89 12.07 -0.82
CA ARG A 25 -4.02 13.16 -1.26
C ARG A 25 -2.57 12.70 -1.29
N LEU A 26 -1.80 13.21 -2.22
CA LEU A 26 -0.36 13.02 -2.20
C LEU A 26 0.21 13.70 -0.97
N LYS A 27 0.83 12.91 -0.08
CA LYS A 27 1.54 13.41 1.09
C LYS A 27 2.99 13.75 0.77
N GLY A 28 3.63 12.93 -0.04
CA GLY A 28 5.01 13.17 -0.44
C GLY A 28 5.56 12.09 -1.38
N ARG A 29 6.69 12.44 -1.99
CA ARG A 29 7.50 11.51 -2.78
C ARG A 29 8.52 10.84 -1.87
N LEU A 30 8.67 9.54 -2.02
CA LEU A 30 9.68 8.73 -1.35
C LEU A 30 10.76 8.31 -2.35
N ASP A 31 11.91 7.85 -1.86
CA ASP A 31 12.98 7.34 -2.74
C ASP A 31 12.50 6.15 -3.59
N HIS A 32 11.61 5.32 -3.05
CA HIS A 32 11.10 4.13 -3.72
C HIS A 32 9.65 4.26 -4.20
N GLY A 33 9.03 5.42 -4.12
CA GLY A 33 7.64 5.57 -4.52
C GLY A 33 6.96 6.81 -3.96
N VAL A 34 5.71 6.67 -3.56
CA VAL A 34 4.88 7.78 -3.06
C VAL A 34 4.13 7.39 -1.80
N GLU A 35 3.82 8.40 -1.00
CA GLU A 35 3.00 8.29 0.20
C GLU A 35 1.73 9.12 0.04
N LEU A 36 0.58 8.52 0.33
CA LEU A 36 -0.72 9.15 0.25
C LEU A 36 -1.34 9.26 1.63
N ASP A 37 -1.95 10.40 1.91
CA ASP A 37 -2.81 10.60 3.05
C ASP A 37 -4.24 10.19 2.66
N CYS A 38 -4.76 9.17 3.32
CA CYS A 38 -6.08 8.61 3.06
C CYS A 38 -7.15 9.12 4.05
N GLY A 39 -6.83 10.08 4.88
CA GLY A 39 -7.72 10.62 5.90
C GLY A 39 -7.77 9.76 7.17
N ASP A 40 -8.24 10.35 8.26
CA ASP A 40 -8.42 9.68 9.57
C ASP A 40 -7.15 8.99 10.10
N GLY A 41 -5.97 9.51 9.75
CA GLY A 41 -4.69 8.92 10.13
C GLY A 41 -4.27 7.70 9.33
N GLN A 42 -5.00 7.35 8.28
CA GLN A 42 -4.64 6.26 7.37
C GLN A 42 -3.65 6.74 6.32
N VAL A 43 -2.66 5.91 6.03
CA VAL A 43 -1.62 6.18 5.05
C VAL A 43 -1.54 5.02 4.06
N CYS A 44 -1.41 5.35 2.78
CA CYS A 44 -1.12 4.37 1.73
C CYS A 44 0.25 4.69 1.13
N ARG A 45 1.11 3.69 1.05
CA ARG A 45 2.40 3.80 0.35
C ARG A 45 2.40 2.92 -0.86
N ILE A 46 2.84 3.46 -1.97
CA ILE A 46 3.01 2.71 -3.23
C ILE A 46 4.50 2.74 -3.53
N LEU A 47 5.13 1.59 -3.42
CA LEU A 47 6.57 1.42 -3.49
C LEU A 47 6.94 0.60 -4.73
N LEU A 48 8.07 0.91 -5.32
CA LEU A 48 8.65 0.19 -6.46
C LEU A 48 9.94 -0.52 -6.01
N PRO A 49 9.86 -1.76 -5.50
CA PRO A 49 11.05 -2.53 -5.14
C PRO A 49 11.92 -2.91 -6.35
N ALA A 50 11.30 -3.01 -7.52
CA ALA A 50 11.94 -3.26 -8.81
C ALA A 50 11.14 -2.56 -9.92
N PRO A 51 11.72 -2.35 -11.12
CA PRO A 51 11.03 -1.64 -12.20
C PRO A 51 9.67 -2.22 -12.61
N GLY A 52 9.52 -3.53 -12.53
CA GLY A 52 8.28 -4.23 -12.87
C GLY A 52 7.44 -4.67 -11.67
N LEU A 53 7.75 -4.21 -10.47
CA LEU A 53 7.08 -4.63 -9.24
C LEU A 53 6.60 -3.43 -8.42
N ALA A 54 5.33 -3.42 -8.12
CA ALA A 54 4.74 -2.45 -7.20
C ALA A 54 4.27 -3.13 -5.92
N ARG A 55 4.50 -2.46 -4.80
CA ARG A 55 4.02 -2.87 -3.50
C ARG A 55 3.13 -1.80 -2.90
N VAL A 56 1.91 -2.18 -2.54
CA VAL A 56 0.96 -1.27 -1.91
C VAL A 56 0.84 -1.63 -0.43
N VAL A 57 1.03 -0.66 0.42
CA VAL A 57 0.96 -0.82 1.87
C VAL A 57 -0.04 0.16 2.44
N PHE A 58 -1.08 -0.35 3.08
CA PHE A 58 -2.01 0.45 3.87
C PHE A 58 -1.63 0.38 5.34
N GLU A 59 -1.47 1.53 5.94
CA GLU A 59 -1.14 1.66 7.35
C GLU A 59 -2.32 2.31 8.07
N PRO A 60 -2.95 1.61 9.05
CA PRO A 60 -4.05 2.19 9.81
C PRO A 60 -3.54 3.25 10.78
N PRO A 61 -4.45 4.04 11.38
CA PRO A 61 -4.08 4.96 12.46
C PRO A 61 -3.35 4.21 13.59
N GLY A 62 -2.23 4.76 14.05
CA GLY A 62 -1.40 4.12 15.07
C GLY A 62 -0.40 3.10 14.55
N GLY A 63 -0.35 2.89 13.24
CA GLY A 63 0.62 2.01 12.59
C GLY A 63 0.18 0.54 12.49
N VAL A 64 1.05 -0.30 11.96
CA VAL A 64 0.82 -1.75 11.84
C VAL A 64 1.29 -2.48 13.09
N ARG A 65 0.56 -3.52 13.50
CA ARG A 65 0.91 -4.32 14.69
C ARG A 65 2.24 -5.05 14.54
N CYS A 66 2.51 -5.57 13.36
CA CYS A 66 3.74 -6.28 13.06
C CYS A 66 4.56 -5.46 12.07
N THR A 67 5.60 -4.80 12.57
CA THR A 67 6.47 -3.94 11.76
C THR A 67 7.50 -4.74 10.97
N ARG A 68 7.78 -5.98 11.36
CA ARG A 68 8.78 -6.82 10.71
C ARG A 68 8.14 -7.92 9.87
N SER A 69 8.82 -8.34 8.83
CA SER A 69 8.32 -9.35 7.89
C SER A 69 9.48 -10.07 7.20
N TRP A 70 9.31 -11.36 6.96
CA TRP A 70 10.20 -12.14 6.10
C TRP A 70 9.84 -12.02 4.62
N MET A 71 8.71 -11.39 4.31
CA MET A 71 8.29 -11.15 2.93
C MET A 71 9.07 -10.04 2.24
N VAL A 72 9.85 -9.27 3.00
CA VAL A 72 10.77 -8.28 2.45
C VAL A 72 12.14 -8.93 2.35
N CYS A 73 12.43 -9.49 1.19
CA CYS A 73 13.70 -10.14 0.90
C CYS A 73 14.60 -9.18 0.12
N GLY A 74 15.83 -9.05 0.59
CA GLY A 74 16.91 -8.45 -0.19
C GLY A 74 17.59 -9.49 -1.09
N LYS A 75 18.90 -9.51 -1.09
CA LYS A 75 19.68 -10.56 -1.75
C LYS A 75 19.50 -11.89 -1.02
N ALA A 76 19.64 -13.00 -1.76
CA ALA A 76 19.55 -14.34 -1.18
C ALA A 76 20.47 -14.48 0.07
N GLY A 77 19.93 -15.00 1.14
CA GLY A 77 20.62 -15.17 2.41
C GLY A 77 20.71 -13.93 3.30
N ASP A 78 20.12 -12.82 2.88
CA ASP A 78 20.22 -11.52 3.56
C ASP A 78 19.07 -11.22 4.55
N THR A 79 18.15 -12.14 4.72
CA THR A 79 17.01 -11.92 5.63
C THR A 79 17.38 -12.40 7.03
N PRO A 80 17.46 -11.50 8.01
CA PRO A 80 17.76 -11.89 9.40
C PRO A 80 16.64 -12.70 10.01
N TRP A 81 16.96 -13.44 11.06
CA TRP A 81 16.00 -14.29 11.78
C TRP A 81 14.73 -13.54 12.21
N GLU A 82 14.88 -12.30 12.66
CA GLU A 82 13.78 -11.44 13.10
C GLU A 82 12.96 -10.86 11.96
N GLY A 83 13.33 -11.15 10.70
CA GLY A 83 12.74 -10.51 9.54
C GLY A 83 13.25 -9.08 9.34
N ARG A 84 12.72 -8.39 8.33
CA ARG A 84 13.02 -6.99 8.01
C ARG A 84 11.83 -6.10 8.32
N GLU A 85 12.11 -4.83 8.56
CA GLU A 85 11.05 -3.82 8.62
C GLU A 85 10.26 -3.83 7.31
N ARG A 86 8.93 -3.76 7.43
CA ARG A 86 8.03 -3.88 6.26
C ARG A 86 8.26 -2.83 5.19
N LEU A 87 8.73 -1.67 5.58
CA LEU A 87 8.96 -0.54 4.69
C LEU A 87 10.43 -0.36 4.33
N ASP A 88 11.31 -1.20 4.88
CA ASP A 88 12.74 -1.12 4.60
C ASP A 88 13.06 -1.75 3.23
N LEU A 89 13.26 -0.90 2.24
CA LEU A 89 13.77 -1.27 0.92
C LEU A 89 15.24 -0.86 0.75
N GLY A 90 15.96 -0.62 1.86
CA GLY A 90 17.33 -0.13 1.84
C GLY A 90 18.34 -1.04 1.16
N THR A 91 18.02 -2.33 0.98
CA THR A 91 18.85 -3.28 0.21
C THR A 91 18.60 -3.22 -1.30
N ALA A 92 17.51 -2.58 -1.73
CA ALA A 92 17.20 -2.35 -3.13
C ALA A 92 17.68 -0.97 -3.56
N SER A 93 18.26 -0.86 -4.74
CA SER A 93 18.57 0.44 -5.34
C SER A 93 17.26 1.16 -5.67
N PRO A 94 17.17 2.49 -5.45
CA PRO A 94 16.00 3.24 -5.87
C PRO A 94 15.71 3.05 -7.36
N VAL A 95 14.46 2.72 -7.68
CA VAL A 95 14.01 2.56 -9.07
C VAL A 95 13.67 3.95 -9.61
N PRO A 96 14.22 4.37 -10.75
CA PRO A 96 13.81 5.62 -11.37
C PRO A 96 12.33 5.57 -11.76
N PHE A 97 11.59 6.60 -11.40
CA PHE A 97 10.18 6.72 -11.76
C PHE A 97 9.80 8.18 -12.00
N GLU A 98 8.79 8.36 -12.81
CA GLU A 98 8.15 9.65 -13.03
C GLU A 98 6.83 9.71 -12.27
N LEU A 99 6.54 10.86 -11.68
CA LEU A 99 5.28 11.14 -11.02
C LEU A 99 4.60 12.30 -11.74
N MET A 100 3.42 12.03 -12.25
CA MET A 100 2.56 13.05 -12.85
C MET A 100 1.34 13.28 -11.95
N GLU A 101 1.09 14.55 -11.64
CA GLU A 101 -0.07 14.95 -10.86
C GLU A 101 -1.09 15.64 -11.73
N SER A 102 -2.35 15.31 -11.54
CA SER A 102 -3.49 16.08 -11.99
C SER A 102 -4.46 16.30 -10.83
N GLU A 103 -5.53 17.04 -11.05
CA GLU A 103 -6.48 17.40 -9.99
C GLU A 103 -7.08 16.18 -9.25
N HIS A 104 -7.30 15.08 -9.98
CA HIS A 104 -7.99 13.89 -9.46
C HIS A 104 -7.20 12.59 -9.58
N ARG A 105 -5.97 12.67 -10.05
CA ARG A 105 -5.21 11.49 -10.42
C ARG A 105 -3.70 11.70 -10.27
N LEU A 106 -3.02 10.65 -9.86
CA LEU A 106 -1.57 10.53 -9.94
C LEU A 106 -1.22 9.41 -10.91
N THR A 107 -0.13 9.55 -11.61
CA THR A 107 0.44 8.47 -12.43
C THR A 107 1.90 8.29 -12.05
N LEU A 108 2.23 7.08 -11.63
CA LEU A 108 3.57 6.66 -11.26
C LEU A 108 4.08 5.72 -12.33
N THR A 109 5.14 6.10 -13.05
CA THR A 109 5.66 5.34 -14.18
C THR A 109 7.13 5.01 -13.99
N SER A 110 7.44 3.72 -14.02
CA SER A 110 8.81 3.20 -14.13
C SER A 110 9.09 2.70 -15.55
N ALA A 111 10.25 2.09 -15.75
CA ALA A 111 10.59 1.52 -17.06
C ALA A 111 9.65 0.39 -17.52
N GLU A 112 9.03 -0.34 -16.59
CA GLU A 112 8.25 -1.55 -16.86
C GLU A 112 6.81 -1.51 -16.40
N VAL A 113 6.44 -0.57 -15.53
CA VAL A 113 5.09 -0.48 -14.96
C VAL A 113 4.60 0.95 -14.91
N ALA A 114 3.33 1.15 -15.20
CA ALA A 114 2.63 2.41 -14.97
C ALA A 114 1.46 2.16 -14.03
N ILE A 115 1.37 2.96 -12.98
CA ILE A 115 0.32 2.86 -11.97
C ILE A 115 -0.49 4.14 -11.99
N GLU A 116 -1.76 3.99 -12.28
CA GLU A 116 -2.71 5.09 -12.23
C GLU A 116 -3.44 5.06 -10.89
N ILE A 117 -3.39 6.18 -10.19
CA ILE A 117 -3.95 6.32 -8.85
C ILE A 117 -5.07 7.35 -8.92
N GLY A 118 -6.32 6.87 -8.87
CA GLY A 118 -7.46 7.75 -8.68
C GLY A 118 -7.53 8.21 -7.23
N LEU A 119 -7.80 9.49 -7.00
CA LEU A 119 -7.75 10.07 -5.66
C LEU A 119 -9.11 10.21 -4.98
N ALA A 120 -10.20 10.20 -5.72
CA ALA A 120 -11.54 10.35 -5.15
C ALA A 120 -12.58 9.58 -5.98
N PRO A 121 -12.92 8.34 -5.59
CA PRO A 121 -12.35 7.52 -4.52
C PRO A 121 -10.95 7.00 -4.86
N LEU A 122 -10.23 6.54 -3.84
CA LEU A 122 -8.93 5.92 -4.05
C LEU A 122 -9.09 4.64 -4.87
N ALA A 123 -8.44 4.57 -6.00
CA ALA A 123 -8.44 3.41 -6.89
C ALA A 123 -7.07 3.26 -7.55
N LEU A 124 -6.59 2.04 -7.68
CA LEU A 124 -5.32 1.72 -8.33
C LEU A 124 -5.58 0.89 -9.60
N ARG A 125 -4.86 1.21 -10.67
CA ARG A 125 -4.89 0.48 -11.94
C ARG A 125 -3.50 0.26 -12.50
#